data_e42711d0f5db5cbd8eeacf4eefad8275
#
_entry.id   e42711d0f5db5cbd8eeacf4eefad8275
#
_cell.length_a   1.000
_cell.length_b   1.000
_cell.length_c   1.000
_cell.angle_alpha   90.00
_cell.angle_beta   90.00
_cell.angle_gamma   90.00
#
_symmetry.space_group_name_H-M   'P 1'
#
loop_
_entity.id
_entity.type
_entity.pdbx_description
1 polymer ?
#
loop_
_entity_poly.entity_id
_entity_poly.type
_entity_poly.pdbx_seq_one_letter_code
_entity_poly.pdbx_strand_id
1 'polypeptide(L)'
;MAMHYYNMRRIKRMNQLAEKTEKLYFIDLFAGAGGLSEGFIQAGFYPIAHVEMNEFAAKTLVTRSAYYYLRQAGKLSKYYDYMGGRISREALLEQIPKSVQNTVLCETMSDESLPAICKKIDGIMKIRGINKVDVIIGGPPCQAYSLVGRAQSKHMEVPMSQDPRNKLYILYGRMLKKYKPRMFVFENVMGIESANGGATWKNLKKYLRRVGYEIECQEQNAKSFGVLQNRRRMIIIGWLKDSGLSYPEFTVAETNAVVSDLLCDLPSLTPGKGASSYSNVPASSYVLEHSIRTADDVLTHHQARQNTERDIKIYKKAIELWNDGHKRLNYNDLPPELKTHKNTTSFTDRFKVVEGDDACCHTVLAHLSKDGHYFIHPDIEQHRSITVREAARIQSFPDSYYFEGPRTSQFVQIGNAVPPMMAKGIAEKIAEELRQER
;
A
#
# COMPACT_ATOMS: atom_id res chain seq x y z
N MET A 1 20.05 -1.36 -41.01
CA MET A 1 19.19 -2.55 -41.24
C MET A 1 19.49 -3.71 -40.28
N ALA A 2 20.76 -4.16 -40.13
CA ALA A 2 21.10 -5.31 -39.27
C ALA A 2 20.69 -5.14 -37.77
N MET A 3 20.89 -3.96 -37.22
CA MET A 3 20.56 -3.68 -35.80
C MET A 3 19.06 -3.63 -35.52
N HIS A 4 18.25 -3.24 -36.50
CA HIS A 4 16.79 -3.26 -36.42
C HIS A 4 16.23 -4.70 -36.48
N TYR A 5 16.85 -5.56 -37.32
CA TYR A 5 16.50 -6.99 -37.43
C TYR A 5 16.91 -7.77 -36.17
N TYR A 6 18.02 -7.42 -35.55
CA TYR A 6 18.49 -8.02 -34.30
C TYR A 6 17.55 -7.70 -33.12
N ASN A 7 17.13 -6.43 -33.01
CA ASN A 7 16.17 -6.01 -31.98
C ASN A 7 14.78 -6.64 -32.17
N MET A 8 14.30 -6.76 -33.39
CA MET A 8 13.03 -7.43 -33.68
C MET A 8 13.06 -8.93 -33.35
N ARG A 9 14.17 -9.62 -33.63
CA ARG A 9 14.34 -11.05 -33.22
C ARG A 9 14.45 -11.20 -31.71
N ARG A 10 15.11 -10.29 -31.03
CA ARG A 10 15.22 -10.27 -29.57
C ARG A 10 13.85 -10.03 -28.92
N ILE A 11 13.08 -9.10 -29.42
CA ILE A 11 11.70 -8.81 -28.98
C ILE A 11 10.77 -10.02 -29.25
N LYS A 12 10.85 -10.63 -30.44
CA LYS A 12 10.09 -11.86 -30.75
C LYS A 12 10.46 -13.02 -29.82
N ARG A 13 11.74 -13.20 -29.54
CA ARG A 13 12.24 -14.26 -28.64
C ARG A 13 11.86 -13.99 -27.18
N MET A 14 11.88 -12.72 -26.75
CA MET A 14 11.37 -12.32 -25.44
C MET A 14 9.85 -12.51 -25.34
N ASN A 15 9.07 -12.19 -26.38
CA ASN A 15 7.64 -12.41 -26.41
C ASN A 15 7.30 -13.91 -26.45
N GLN A 16 8.04 -14.75 -27.18
CA GLN A 16 7.87 -16.22 -27.17
C GLN A 16 8.30 -16.87 -25.85
N LEU A 17 9.28 -16.29 -25.14
CA LEU A 17 9.63 -16.73 -23.78
C LEU A 17 8.57 -16.28 -22.76
N ALA A 18 7.98 -15.10 -22.94
CA ALA A 18 6.88 -14.60 -22.10
C ALA A 18 5.58 -15.40 -22.32
N GLU A 19 5.32 -15.90 -23.54
CA GLU A 19 4.17 -16.79 -23.83
C GLU A 19 4.31 -18.20 -23.22
N LYS A 20 5.53 -18.63 -22.85
CA LYS A 20 5.79 -19.93 -22.20
C LYS A 20 5.84 -19.86 -20.67
N THR A 21 5.84 -18.68 -20.06
CA THR A 21 5.80 -18.58 -18.59
C THR A 21 4.38 -18.80 -18.09
N GLU A 22 4.21 -19.83 -17.27
CA GLU A 22 2.94 -20.13 -16.61
C GLU A 22 2.44 -18.91 -15.83
N LYS A 23 1.18 -18.54 -16.06
CA LYS A 23 0.53 -17.45 -15.33
C LYS A 23 0.35 -17.83 -13.87
N LEU A 24 0.84 -16.99 -12.99
CA LEU A 24 0.66 -17.14 -11.53
C LEU A 24 -0.56 -16.32 -11.09
N TYR A 25 -1.48 -16.96 -10.39
CA TYR A 25 -2.74 -16.35 -9.97
C TYR A 25 -2.79 -16.14 -8.45
N PHE A 26 -3.35 -15.02 -8.02
CA PHE A 26 -3.50 -14.74 -6.60
C PHE A 26 -4.90 -14.25 -6.21
N ILE A 27 -5.23 -14.42 -4.92
CA ILE A 27 -6.37 -13.82 -4.25
C ILE A 27 -5.83 -12.86 -3.19
N ASP A 28 -6.40 -11.66 -3.10
CA ASP A 28 -6.05 -10.66 -2.10
C ASP A 28 -7.18 -10.52 -1.07
N LEU A 29 -6.89 -10.83 0.18
CA LEU A 29 -7.82 -10.76 1.30
C LEU A 29 -7.47 -9.55 2.19
N PHE A 30 -8.48 -8.80 2.61
CA PHE A 30 -8.27 -7.55 3.34
C PHE A 30 -7.44 -6.56 2.54
N ALA A 31 -7.79 -6.42 1.26
CA ALA A 31 -6.95 -5.82 0.23
C ALA A 31 -6.64 -4.33 0.47
N GLY A 32 -7.42 -3.62 1.31
CA GLY A 32 -7.27 -2.19 1.48
C GLY A 32 -7.37 -1.46 0.16
N ALA A 33 -6.47 -0.51 -0.07
CA ALA A 33 -6.37 0.18 -1.36
C ALA A 33 -5.52 -0.58 -2.39
N GLY A 34 -5.08 -1.80 -2.10
CA GLY A 34 -4.37 -2.64 -3.07
C GLY A 34 -2.86 -2.41 -3.17
N GLY A 35 -2.20 -1.85 -2.16
CA GLY A 35 -0.74 -1.65 -2.23
C GLY A 35 0.02 -2.97 -2.37
N LEU A 36 -0.40 -4.01 -1.65
CA LEU A 36 0.18 -5.36 -1.77
C LEU A 36 -0.12 -5.95 -3.16
N SER A 37 -1.39 -5.90 -3.61
CA SER A 37 -1.81 -6.33 -4.95
C SER A 37 -1.05 -5.62 -6.06
N GLU A 38 -0.85 -4.31 -5.94
CA GLU A 38 -0.16 -3.52 -6.96
C GLU A 38 1.25 -4.06 -7.21
N GLY A 39 2.00 -4.37 -6.14
CA GLY A 39 3.32 -4.98 -6.27
C GLY A 39 3.27 -6.36 -6.91
N PHE A 40 2.31 -7.21 -6.54
CA PHE A 40 2.13 -8.52 -7.14
C PHE A 40 1.78 -8.43 -8.63
N ILE A 41 0.90 -7.51 -9.03
CA ILE A 41 0.58 -7.30 -10.45
C ILE A 41 1.82 -6.80 -11.22
N GLN A 42 2.59 -5.88 -10.64
CA GLN A 42 3.84 -5.38 -11.25
C GLN A 42 4.91 -6.48 -11.39
N ALA A 43 4.91 -7.48 -10.51
CA ALA A 43 5.76 -8.68 -10.59
C ALA A 43 5.23 -9.75 -11.56
N GLY A 44 4.11 -9.50 -12.26
CA GLY A 44 3.56 -10.38 -13.27
C GLY A 44 2.56 -11.41 -12.76
N PHE A 45 2.04 -11.28 -11.54
CA PHE A 45 0.92 -12.08 -11.06
C PHE A 45 -0.42 -11.53 -11.56
N TYR A 46 -1.41 -12.42 -11.65
CA TYR A 46 -2.75 -12.11 -12.13
C TYR A 46 -3.78 -12.22 -10.99
N PRO A 47 -4.49 -11.14 -10.64
CA PRO A 47 -5.50 -11.19 -9.59
C PRO A 47 -6.72 -12.01 -10.03
N ILE A 48 -7.19 -12.88 -9.15
CA ILE A 48 -8.48 -13.55 -9.26
C ILE A 48 -9.55 -12.66 -8.64
N ALA A 49 -9.37 -12.31 -7.39
CA ALA A 49 -10.28 -11.47 -6.65
C ALA A 49 -9.57 -10.66 -5.55
N HIS A 50 -10.16 -9.52 -5.23
CA HIS A 50 -9.82 -8.72 -4.05
C HIS A 50 -11.03 -8.69 -3.11
N VAL A 51 -10.83 -8.95 -1.82
CA VAL A 51 -11.87 -8.88 -0.80
C VAL A 51 -11.56 -7.73 0.13
N GLU A 52 -12.43 -6.72 0.18
CA GLU A 52 -12.26 -5.51 0.98
C GLU A 52 -13.62 -5.02 1.50
N MET A 53 -13.70 -4.69 2.79
CA MET A 53 -14.93 -4.23 3.42
C MET A 53 -15.19 -2.73 3.27
N ASN A 54 -14.13 -1.93 3.13
CA ASN A 54 -14.26 -0.48 3.03
C ASN A 54 -14.67 -0.09 1.62
N GLU A 55 -15.83 0.58 1.50
CA GLU A 55 -16.41 0.96 0.23
C GLU A 55 -15.47 1.82 -0.65
N PHE A 56 -14.76 2.80 -0.06
CA PHE A 56 -13.87 3.66 -0.82
C PHE A 56 -12.61 2.93 -1.27
N ALA A 57 -12.05 2.05 -0.45
CA ALA A 57 -10.92 1.21 -0.83
C ALA A 57 -11.34 0.21 -1.93
N ALA A 58 -12.52 -0.40 -1.83
CA ALA A 58 -13.07 -1.25 -2.88
C ALA A 58 -13.29 -0.47 -4.20
N LYS A 59 -13.80 0.78 -4.13
CA LYS A 59 -13.90 1.66 -5.31
C LYS A 59 -12.53 1.94 -5.92
N THR A 60 -11.51 2.20 -5.11
CA THR A 60 -10.11 2.38 -5.55
C THR A 60 -9.60 1.15 -6.30
N LEU A 61 -9.83 -0.05 -5.77
CA LEU A 61 -9.46 -1.31 -6.42
C LEU A 61 -10.15 -1.51 -7.77
N VAL A 62 -11.45 -1.20 -7.86
CA VAL A 62 -12.19 -1.26 -9.15
C VAL A 62 -11.61 -0.27 -10.16
N THR A 63 -11.32 0.96 -9.73
CA THR A 63 -10.70 1.99 -10.57
C THR A 63 -9.31 1.56 -11.02
N ARG A 64 -8.51 0.92 -10.13
CA ARG A 64 -7.20 0.36 -10.51
C ARG A 64 -7.32 -0.82 -11.48
N SER A 65 -8.34 -1.68 -11.32
CA SER A 65 -8.64 -2.75 -12.28
C SER A 65 -9.01 -2.18 -13.67
N ALA A 66 -9.72 -1.05 -13.71
CA ALA A 66 -10.01 -0.33 -14.96
C ALA A 66 -8.71 0.16 -15.64
N TYR A 67 -7.76 0.71 -14.88
CA TYR A 67 -6.45 1.09 -15.41
C TYR A 67 -5.76 -0.06 -16.14
N TYR A 68 -5.64 -1.21 -15.51
CA TYR A 68 -4.95 -2.35 -16.10
C TYR A 68 -5.69 -2.90 -17.32
N TYR A 69 -7.02 -2.97 -17.26
CA TYR A 69 -7.83 -3.41 -18.41
C TYR A 69 -7.66 -2.46 -19.60
N LEU A 70 -7.84 -1.15 -19.38
CA LEU A 70 -7.74 -0.15 -20.43
C LEU A 70 -6.32 -0.02 -20.99
N ARG A 71 -5.29 -0.17 -20.16
CA ARG A 71 -3.90 -0.25 -20.60
C ARG A 71 -3.68 -1.42 -21.55
N GLN A 72 -4.16 -2.61 -21.20
CA GLN A 72 -4.05 -3.80 -22.04
C GLN A 72 -4.87 -3.67 -23.34
N ALA A 73 -6.01 -2.99 -23.29
CA ALA A 73 -6.87 -2.73 -24.43
C ALA A 73 -6.38 -1.58 -25.34
N GLY A 74 -5.29 -0.89 -25.01
CA GLY A 74 -4.80 0.29 -25.74
C GLY A 74 -5.71 1.52 -25.63
N LYS A 75 -6.54 1.60 -24.59
CA LYS A 75 -7.54 2.65 -24.35
C LYS A 75 -7.27 3.45 -23.07
N LEU A 76 -6.01 3.56 -22.66
CA LEU A 76 -5.62 4.16 -21.38
C LEU A 76 -6.00 5.66 -21.28
N SER A 77 -6.18 6.37 -22.42
CA SER A 77 -6.65 7.75 -22.43
C SER A 77 -7.98 7.93 -21.69
N LYS A 78 -8.89 6.94 -21.75
CA LYS A 78 -10.16 6.98 -21.02
C LYS A 78 -9.99 6.98 -19.51
N TYR A 79 -8.97 6.30 -19.01
CA TYR A 79 -8.61 6.34 -17.61
C TYR A 79 -8.10 7.73 -17.21
N TYR A 80 -7.23 8.32 -18.01
CA TYR A 80 -6.72 9.69 -17.77
C TYR A 80 -7.80 10.75 -17.96
N ASP A 81 -8.82 10.52 -18.83
CA ASP A 81 -10.00 11.39 -18.92
C ASP A 81 -10.76 11.41 -17.58
N TYR A 82 -10.88 10.26 -16.93
CA TYR A 82 -11.49 10.17 -15.60
C TYR A 82 -10.63 10.86 -14.54
N MET A 83 -9.33 10.56 -14.47
CA MET A 83 -8.43 11.19 -13.52
C MET A 83 -8.44 12.72 -13.61
N GLY A 84 -8.50 13.24 -14.84
CA GLY A 84 -8.59 14.69 -15.13
C GLY A 84 -9.97 15.30 -14.92
N GLY A 85 -10.97 14.53 -14.49
CA GLY A 85 -12.34 15.02 -14.26
C GLY A 85 -13.13 15.31 -15.54
N ARG A 86 -12.66 14.83 -16.71
CA ARG A 86 -13.35 15.03 -18.01
C ARG A 86 -14.53 14.09 -18.20
N ILE A 87 -14.51 12.92 -17.56
CA ILE A 87 -15.63 11.97 -17.54
C ILE A 87 -15.94 11.55 -16.10
N SER A 88 -17.17 11.12 -15.85
CA SER A 88 -17.58 10.61 -14.55
C SER A 88 -17.03 9.20 -14.30
N ARG A 89 -17.09 8.72 -13.04
CA ARG A 89 -16.72 7.36 -12.68
C ARG A 89 -17.61 6.32 -13.38
N GLU A 90 -18.89 6.59 -13.51
CA GLU A 90 -19.86 5.75 -14.22
C GLU A 90 -19.44 5.57 -15.68
N ALA A 91 -19.11 6.68 -16.35
CA ALA A 91 -18.61 6.65 -17.73
C ALA A 91 -17.29 5.89 -17.88
N LEU A 92 -16.39 5.95 -16.89
CA LEU A 92 -15.19 5.09 -16.85
C LEU A 92 -15.59 3.61 -16.75
N LEU A 93 -16.52 3.27 -15.85
CA LEU A 93 -16.91 1.88 -15.60
C LEU A 93 -17.66 1.26 -16.78
N GLU A 94 -18.30 2.05 -17.62
CA GLU A 94 -18.90 1.61 -18.90
C GLU A 94 -17.84 1.17 -19.92
N GLN A 95 -16.60 1.65 -19.80
CA GLN A 95 -15.51 1.26 -20.69
C GLN A 95 -14.92 -0.12 -20.37
N ILE A 96 -15.29 -0.73 -19.24
CA ILE A 96 -14.74 -2.00 -18.79
C ILE A 96 -15.84 -3.05 -18.55
N PRO A 97 -15.57 -4.35 -18.87
CA PRO A 97 -16.56 -5.39 -18.65
C PRO A 97 -16.95 -5.54 -17.16
N LYS A 98 -18.18 -5.94 -16.90
CA LYS A 98 -18.64 -6.29 -15.55
C LYS A 98 -17.78 -7.38 -14.90
N SER A 99 -17.25 -8.33 -15.69
CA SER A 99 -16.34 -9.36 -15.19
C SER A 99 -15.05 -8.81 -14.58
N VAL A 100 -14.55 -7.65 -15.06
CA VAL A 100 -13.40 -6.95 -14.47
C VAL A 100 -13.84 -6.25 -13.17
N GLN A 101 -14.98 -5.55 -13.18
CA GLN A 101 -15.50 -4.89 -11.98
C GLN A 101 -15.77 -5.89 -10.85
N ASN A 102 -16.33 -7.05 -11.18
CA ASN A 102 -16.72 -8.10 -10.24
C ASN A 102 -15.53 -8.87 -9.63
N THR A 103 -14.28 -8.58 -10.05
CA THR A 103 -13.09 -9.12 -9.35
C THR A 103 -12.88 -8.48 -7.98
N VAL A 104 -13.51 -7.34 -7.71
CA VAL A 104 -13.46 -6.67 -6.40
C VAL A 104 -14.75 -6.96 -5.64
N LEU A 105 -14.63 -7.65 -4.52
CA LEU A 105 -15.73 -8.01 -3.64
C LEU A 105 -15.74 -7.04 -2.46
N CYS A 106 -16.70 -6.10 -2.45
CA CYS A 106 -16.90 -5.17 -1.32
C CYS A 106 -17.67 -5.91 -0.22
N GLU A 107 -16.97 -6.71 0.58
CA GLU A 107 -17.54 -7.65 1.55
C GLU A 107 -16.73 -7.66 2.85
N THR A 108 -17.43 -7.72 3.97
CA THR A 108 -16.82 -8.00 5.27
C THR A 108 -16.55 -9.49 5.40
N MET A 109 -15.32 -9.89 5.70
CA MET A 109 -15.03 -11.31 5.99
C MET A 109 -15.53 -11.68 7.39
N SER A 110 -16.46 -12.60 7.45
CA SER A 110 -17.02 -13.19 8.68
C SER A 110 -17.36 -14.67 8.48
N ASP A 111 -17.76 -15.35 9.54
CA ASP A 111 -18.21 -16.75 9.45
C ASP A 111 -19.44 -16.88 8.53
N GLU A 112 -20.33 -15.89 8.57
CA GLU A 112 -21.58 -15.84 7.80
C GLU A 112 -21.34 -15.52 6.32
N SER A 113 -20.46 -14.57 6.02
CA SER A 113 -20.20 -14.08 4.64
C SER A 113 -19.24 -14.97 3.86
N LEU A 114 -18.33 -15.70 4.54
CA LEU A 114 -17.28 -16.48 3.91
C LEU A 114 -17.79 -17.48 2.83
N PRO A 115 -18.90 -18.22 3.03
CA PRO A 115 -19.43 -19.11 1.98
C PRO A 115 -19.86 -18.36 0.71
N ALA A 116 -20.47 -17.17 0.85
CA ALA A 116 -20.88 -16.34 -0.27
C ALA A 116 -19.68 -15.74 -1.01
N ILE A 117 -18.66 -15.26 -0.27
CA ILE A 117 -17.39 -14.79 -0.84
C ILE A 117 -16.74 -15.91 -1.64
N CYS A 118 -16.62 -17.12 -1.08
CA CYS A 118 -16.07 -18.27 -1.78
C CYS A 118 -16.85 -18.59 -3.05
N LYS A 119 -18.18 -18.60 -3.03
CA LYS A 119 -19.03 -18.83 -4.21
C LYS A 119 -18.77 -17.82 -5.32
N LYS A 120 -18.59 -16.54 -4.95
CA LYS A 120 -18.25 -15.47 -5.93
C LYS A 120 -16.86 -15.71 -6.55
N ILE A 121 -15.85 -16.03 -5.74
CA ILE A 121 -14.48 -16.34 -6.22
C ILE A 121 -14.49 -17.57 -7.14
N ASP A 122 -15.16 -18.64 -6.75
CA ASP A 122 -15.30 -19.87 -7.57
C ASP A 122 -15.98 -19.55 -8.91
N GLY A 123 -16.99 -18.66 -8.92
CA GLY A 123 -17.63 -18.17 -10.13
C GLY A 123 -16.68 -17.41 -11.05
N ILE A 124 -15.84 -16.51 -10.49
CA ILE A 124 -14.82 -15.78 -11.26
C ILE A 124 -13.81 -16.76 -11.86
N MET A 125 -13.31 -17.70 -11.07
CA MET A 125 -12.36 -18.73 -11.54
C MET A 125 -12.96 -19.54 -12.70
N LYS A 126 -14.20 -20.00 -12.56
CA LYS A 126 -14.91 -20.76 -13.60
C LYS A 126 -15.05 -19.96 -14.90
N ILE A 127 -15.51 -18.70 -14.83
CA ILE A 127 -15.70 -17.83 -16.00
C ILE A 127 -14.36 -17.58 -16.73
N ARG A 128 -13.27 -17.46 -15.97
CA ARG A 128 -11.93 -17.17 -16.52
C ARG A 128 -11.11 -18.40 -16.84
N GLY A 129 -11.64 -19.61 -16.63
CA GLY A 129 -10.94 -20.88 -16.86
C GLY A 129 -9.71 -21.07 -15.95
N ILE A 130 -9.75 -20.52 -14.73
CA ILE A 130 -8.66 -20.61 -13.75
C ILE A 130 -8.91 -21.82 -12.86
N ASN A 131 -7.95 -22.76 -12.85
CA ASN A 131 -8.11 -24.04 -12.14
C ASN A 131 -7.36 -24.08 -10.81
N LYS A 132 -6.44 -23.11 -10.56
CA LYS A 132 -5.62 -23.08 -9.36
C LYS A 132 -5.42 -21.66 -8.86
N VAL A 133 -5.12 -21.54 -7.57
CA VAL A 133 -4.64 -20.33 -6.91
C VAL A 133 -3.19 -20.59 -6.54
N ASP A 134 -2.26 -19.78 -7.03
CA ASP A 134 -0.84 -19.98 -6.73
C ASP A 134 -0.48 -19.32 -5.38
N VAL A 135 -1.03 -18.12 -5.12
CA VAL A 135 -0.75 -17.37 -3.89
C VAL A 135 -2.04 -16.78 -3.30
N ILE A 136 -2.18 -16.79 -1.99
CA ILE A 136 -3.11 -15.91 -1.28
C ILE A 136 -2.28 -14.86 -0.54
N ILE A 137 -2.63 -13.59 -0.74
CA ILE A 137 -2.00 -12.47 -0.05
C ILE A 137 -3.01 -11.77 0.84
N GLY A 138 -2.52 -10.99 1.82
CA GLY A 138 -3.40 -10.14 2.62
C GLY A 138 -2.79 -9.71 3.94
N GLY A 139 -3.38 -8.67 4.53
CA GLY A 139 -3.00 -8.14 5.83
C GLY A 139 -4.24 -7.91 6.70
N PRO A 140 -4.74 -8.91 7.44
CA PRO A 140 -5.91 -8.70 8.29
C PRO A 140 -5.66 -7.59 9.30
N PRO A 141 -6.65 -6.71 9.54
CA PRO A 141 -6.48 -5.54 10.39
C PRO A 141 -6.01 -5.92 11.80
N CYS A 142 -4.90 -5.30 12.19
CA CYS A 142 -4.15 -5.58 13.41
C CYS A 142 -4.36 -4.55 14.51
N GLN A 143 -5.51 -3.87 14.52
CA GLN A 143 -5.79 -2.82 15.52
C GLN A 143 -5.72 -3.35 16.95
N ALA A 144 -6.03 -4.62 17.18
CA ALA A 144 -5.90 -5.27 18.49
C ALA A 144 -4.44 -5.44 18.96
N TYR A 145 -3.45 -5.38 18.06
CA TYR A 145 -2.04 -5.68 18.35
C TYR A 145 -1.12 -4.47 18.26
N SER A 146 -1.54 -3.37 17.63
CA SER A 146 -0.73 -2.16 17.51
C SER A 146 -0.71 -1.35 18.81
N LEU A 147 0.38 -0.59 19.06
CA LEU A 147 0.47 0.33 20.21
C LEU A 147 -0.64 1.39 20.19
N VAL A 148 -0.96 1.91 19.01
CA VAL A 148 -2.03 2.89 18.80
C VAL A 148 -3.41 2.25 19.02
N GLY A 149 -3.62 1.03 18.52
CA GLY A 149 -4.87 0.28 18.73
C GLY A 149 -5.09 -0.07 20.21
N ARG A 150 -4.03 -0.41 20.94
CA ARG A 150 -4.07 -0.64 22.40
C ARG A 150 -4.41 0.63 23.19
N ALA A 151 -3.94 1.79 22.76
CA ALA A 151 -4.32 3.07 23.37
C ALA A 151 -5.80 3.43 23.13
N GLN A 152 -6.33 3.09 21.94
CA GLN A 152 -7.75 3.28 21.63
C GLN A 152 -8.67 2.27 22.34
N SER A 153 -8.21 1.02 22.51
CA SER A 153 -9.02 -0.03 23.16
C SER A 153 -9.25 0.19 24.67
N LYS A 154 -8.45 1.04 25.33
CA LYS A 154 -8.70 1.46 26.72
C LYS A 154 -10.02 2.25 26.89
N HIS A 155 -10.59 2.74 25.80
CA HIS A 155 -11.86 3.47 25.75
C HIS A 155 -13.00 2.67 25.08
N MET A 156 -12.79 1.38 24.79
CA MET A 156 -13.81 0.52 24.18
C MET A 156 -14.56 -0.29 25.25
N GLU A 157 -15.86 -0.45 25.07
CA GLU A 157 -16.75 -1.20 25.97
C GLU A 157 -16.49 -2.73 25.96
N VAL A 158 -15.77 -3.25 24.95
CA VAL A 158 -15.50 -4.69 24.79
C VAL A 158 -14.06 -5.00 25.14
N PRO A 159 -13.79 -5.99 26.03
CA PRO A 159 -12.43 -6.42 26.33
C PRO A 159 -11.65 -6.85 25.07
N MET A 160 -10.39 -6.48 24.99
CA MET A 160 -9.53 -6.75 23.83
C MET A 160 -9.41 -8.25 23.48
N SER A 161 -9.57 -9.13 24.47
CA SER A 161 -9.58 -10.59 24.27
C SER A 161 -10.83 -11.10 23.51
N GLN A 162 -11.91 -10.32 23.48
CA GLN A 162 -13.17 -10.66 22.81
C GLN A 162 -13.35 -9.93 21.47
N ASP A 163 -12.39 -9.12 21.04
CA ASP A 163 -12.46 -8.43 19.76
C ASP A 163 -12.52 -9.44 18.60
N PRO A 164 -13.61 -9.43 17.79
CA PRO A 164 -13.79 -10.38 16.69
C PRO A 164 -12.65 -10.32 15.66
N ARG A 165 -11.93 -9.19 15.56
CA ARG A 165 -10.76 -9.02 14.67
C ARG A 165 -9.61 -9.95 15.05
N ASN A 166 -9.55 -10.43 16.30
CA ASN A 166 -8.59 -11.44 16.74
C ASN A 166 -8.78 -12.81 16.06
N LYS A 167 -9.94 -13.05 15.43
CA LYS A 167 -10.27 -14.31 14.74
C LYS A 167 -10.08 -14.23 13.22
N LEU A 168 -9.74 -13.09 12.65
CA LEU A 168 -9.61 -12.93 11.20
C LEU A 168 -8.56 -13.85 10.56
N TYR A 169 -7.51 -14.21 11.30
CA TYR A 169 -6.53 -15.20 10.83
C TYR A 169 -7.15 -16.60 10.66
N ILE A 170 -8.24 -16.92 11.39
CA ILE A 170 -8.96 -18.19 11.22
C ILE A 170 -9.70 -18.20 9.87
N LEU A 171 -10.34 -17.08 9.52
CA LEU A 171 -11.01 -16.93 8.22
C LEU A 171 -9.97 -16.99 7.07
N TYR A 172 -8.82 -16.34 7.26
CA TYR A 172 -7.69 -16.45 6.32
C TYR A 172 -7.27 -17.92 6.14
N GLY A 173 -7.07 -18.67 7.21
CA GLY A 173 -6.70 -20.07 7.16
C GLY A 173 -7.80 -20.98 6.55
N ARG A 174 -9.09 -20.64 6.65
CA ARG A 174 -10.15 -21.33 5.93
C ARG A 174 -10.05 -21.12 4.41
N MET A 175 -9.65 -19.92 3.97
CA MET A 175 -9.37 -19.65 2.58
C MET A 175 -8.17 -20.48 2.08
N LEU A 176 -7.10 -20.56 2.88
CA LEU A 176 -5.95 -21.43 2.59
C LEU A 176 -6.37 -22.90 2.46
N LYS A 177 -7.21 -23.40 3.39
CA LYS A 177 -7.71 -24.77 3.36
C LYS A 177 -8.55 -25.06 2.11
N LYS A 178 -9.36 -24.08 1.67
CA LYS A 178 -10.23 -24.23 0.50
C LYS A 178 -9.45 -24.18 -0.81
N TYR A 179 -8.63 -23.16 -1.03
CA TYR A 179 -7.98 -22.92 -2.32
C TYR A 179 -6.60 -23.57 -2.45
N LYS A 180 -6.01 -23.98 -1.34
CA LYS A 180 -4.71 -24.66 -1.27
C LYS A 180 -3.63 -24.00 -2.13
N PRO A 181 -3.40 -22.66 -1.98
CA PRO A 181 -2.34 -22.01 -2.73
C PRO A 181 -0.99 -22.63 -2.38
N ARG A 182 -0.05 -22.59 -3.31
CA ARG A 182 1.31 -23.10 -3.08
C ARG A 182 2.05 -22.29 -2.03
N MET A 183 1.83 -20.97 -2.03
CA MET A 183 2.36 -20.04 -1.02
C MET A 183 1.29 -19.05 -0.56
N PHE A 184 1.54 -18.40 0.56
CA PHE A 184 0.75 -17.24 0.99
C PHE A 184 1.64 -16.16 1.62
N VAL A 185 1.16 -14.91 1.58
CA VAL A 185 1.78 -13.77 2.26
C VAL A 185 0.77 -13.14 3.20
N PHE A 186 1.15 -13.04 4.45
CA PHE A 186 0.35 -12.46 5.50
C PHE A 186 1.13 -11.29 6.12
N GLU A 187 0.74 -10.05 5.81
CA GLU A 187 1.38 -8.85 6.35
C GLU A 187 0.78 -8.46 7.68
N ASN A 188 1.63 -7.98 8.59
CA ASN A 188 1.17 -7.49 9.87
C ASN A 188 2.11 -6.42 10.46
N VAL A 189 1.65 -5.75 11.53
CA VAL A 189 2.47 -4.82 12.29
C VAL A 189 3.40 -5.55 13.26
N MET A 190 4.49 -4.88 13.69
CA MET A 190 5.51 -5.43 14.59
C MET A 190 4.98 -6.02 15.91
N GLY A 191 3.79 -5.62 16.36
CA GLY A 191 3.22 -6.08 17.63
C GLY A 191 2.61 -7.48 17.65
N ILE A 192 2.54 -8.19 16.51
CA ILE A 192 1.85 -9.50 16.44
C ILE A 192 2.53 -10.57 17.32
N GLU A 193 3.87 -10.58 17.38
CA GLU A 193 4.63 -11.57 18.13
C GLU A 193 4.48 -11.39 19.65
N SER A 194 4.37 -10.15 20.12
CA SER A 194 4.22 -9.81 21.55
C SER A 194 2.78 -9.70 22.02
N ALA A 195 1.81 -9.75 21.09
CA ALA A 195 0.40 -9.60 21.41
C ALA A 195 -0.10 -10.69 22.35
N ASN A 196 -0.79 -10.29 23.43
CA ASN A 196 -1.29 -11.19 24.49
C ASN A 196 -0.19 -12.09 25.06
N GLY A 197 1.02 -11.53 25.33
CA GLY A 197 2.16 -12.30 25.83
C GLY A 197 2.66 -13.37 24.85
N GLY A 198 2.48 -13.17 23.55
CA GLY A 198 2.89 -14.11 22.50
C GLY A 198 1.87 -15.23 22.21
N ALA A 199 0.78 -15.32 22.96
CA ALA A 199 -0.23 -16.37 22.78
C ALA A 199 -0.89 -16.32 21.38
N THR A 200 -1.16 -15.12 20.87
CA THR A 200 -1.75 -14.93 19.54
C THR A 200 -0.85 -15.48 18.44
N TRP A 201 0.44 -15.16 18.48
CA TRP A 201 1.42 -15.67 17.51
C TRP A 201 1.56 -17.21 17.58
N LYS A 202 1.61 -17.76 18.79
CA LYS A 202 1.65 -19.21 19.00
C LYS A 202 0.42 -19.91 18.41
N ASN A 203 -0.77 -19.34 18.62
CA ASN A 203 -2.03 -19.89 18.10
C ASN A 203 -2.11 -19.79 16.58
N LEU A 204 -1.70 -18.64 15.99
CA LEU A 204 -1.61 -18.46 14.54
C LEU A 204 -0.70 -19.52 13.91
N LYS A 205 0.52 -19.70 14.42
CA LYS A 205 1.46 -20.72 13.95
C LYS A 205 0.87 -22.12 14.01
N LYS A 206 0.30 -22.48 15.17
CA LYS A 206 -0.32 -23.81 15.38
C LYS A 206 -1.47 -24.05 14.41
N TYR A 207 -2.28 -23.01 14.17
CA TYR A 207 -3.44 -23.12 13.27
C TYR A 207 -3.02 -23.28 11.81
N LEU A 208 -2.11 -22.46 11.31
CA LEU A 208 -1.63 -22.52 9.93
C LEU A 208 -0.91 -23.84 9.61
N ARG A 209 -0.10 -24.34 10.56
CA ARG A 209 0.51 -25.69 10.43
C ARG A 209 -0.53 -26.80 10.36
N ARG A 210 -1.61 -26.70 11.12
CA ARG A 210 -2.72 -27.68 11.07
C ARG A 210 -3.47 -27.60 9.73
N VAL A 211 -3.51 -26.44 9.09
CA VAL A 211 -4.08 -26.26 7.74
C VAL A 211 -3.18 -26.85 6.63
N GLY A 212 -1.95 -27.22 6.95
CA GLY A 212 -1.03 -27.90 6.02
C GLY A 212 0.11 -27.01 5.48
N TYR A 213 0.45 -25.92 6.18
CA TYR A 213 1.50 -25.00 5.76
C TYR A 213 2.66 -24.99 6.75
N GLU A 214 3.88 -24.99 6.23
CA GLU A 214 5.03 -24.46 6.93
C GLU A 214 5.02 -22.94 6.83
N ILE A 215 5.53 -22.25 7.88
CA ILE A 215 5.50 -20.80 7.94
C ILE A 215 6.76 -20.25 8.56
N GLU A 216 7.23 -19.15 8.03
CA GLU A 216 8.26 -18.32 8.61
C GLU A 216 7.82 -16.86 8.67
N CYS A 217 8.34 -16.12 9.66
CA CYS A 217 8.04 -14.72 9.89
C CYS A 217 9.33 -13.95 10.02
N GLN A 218 9.49 -12.94 9.22
CA GLN A 218 10.65 -12.05 9.30
C GLN A 218 10.19 -10.58 9.32
N GLU A 219 10.96 -9.77 10.03
CA GLU A 219 10.82 -8.33 9.94
C GLU A 219 11.40 -7.84 8.61
N GLN A 220 10.61 -7.11 7.85
CA GLN A 220 11.05 -6.46 6.64
C GLN A 220 10.85 -4.94 6.76
N ASN A 221 11.80 -4.19 6.21
CA ASN A 221 11.72 -2.73 6.17
C ASN A 221 11.56 -2.26 4.72
N ALA A 222 10.59 -1.41 4.44
CA ALA A 222 10.34 -0.88 3.11
C ALA A 222 11.58 -0.23 2.48
N LYS A 223 12.45 0.40 3.30
CA LYS A 223 13.71 0.97 2.83
C LYS A 223 14.64 -0.05 2.17
N SER A 224 14.62 -1.31 2.61
CA SER A 224 15.41 -2.38 2.00
C SER A 224 14.94 -2.79 0.61
N PHE A 225 13.76 -2.32 0.20
CA PHE A 225 13.19 -2.48 -1.13
C PHE A 225 13.25 -1.19 -1.96
N GLY A 226 14.10 -0.24 -1.57
CA GLY A 226 14.29 1.02 -2.26
C GLY A 226 13.22 2.09 -1.95
N VAL A 227 12.26 1.85 -1.07
CA VAL A 227 11.25 2.84 -0.68
C VAL A 227 11.87 3.89 0.25
N LEU A 228 11.69 5.18 -0.03
CA LEU A 228 12.26 6.28 0.76
C LEU A 228 11.47 6.51 2.07
N GLN A 229 11.17 5.41 2.76
CA GLN A 229 10.42 5.41 4.01
C GLN A 229 10.90 4.30 4.95
N ASN A 230 11.17 4.65 6.20
CA ASN A 230 11.47 3.68 7.25
C ASN A 230 10.17 3.07 7.78
N ARG A 231 9.69 1.99 7.09
CA ARG A 231 8.44 1.29 7.42
C ARG A 231 8.70 -0.19 7.67
N ARG A 232 8.72 -0.56 8.93
CA ARG A 232 8.95 -1.94 9.37
C ARG A 232 7.64 -2.71 9.45
N ARG A 233 7.64 -3.93 8.92
CA ARG A 233 6.48 -4.84 8.92
C ARG A 233 6.92 -6.27 9.17
N MET A 234 6.07 -7.03 9.83
CA MET A 234 6.21 -8.47 9.92
C MET A 234 5.61 -9.10 8.66
N ILE A 235 6.45 -9.77 7.90
CA ILE A 235 6.04 -10.51 6.70
C ILE A 235 6.09 -11.99 7.03
N ILE A 236 4.91 -12.59 7.10
CA ILE A 236 4.75 -14.03 7.29
C ILE A 236 4.54 -14.63 5.92
N ILE A 237 5.42 -15.53 5.51
CA ILE A 237 5.27 -16.32 4.30
C ILE A 237 5.06 -17.75 4.72
N GLY A 238 4.11 -18.41 4.08
CA GLY A 238 3.89 -19.82 4.27
C GLY A 238 3.80 -20.53 2.94
N TRP A 239 4.16 -21.80 2.95
CA TRP A 239 4.16 -22.69 1.80
C TRP A 239 3.58 -24.04 2.18
N LEU A 240 3.06 -24.76 1.19
CA LEU A 240 2.52 -26.11 1.41
C LEU A 240 3.62 -27.01 1.98
N LYS A 241 3.25 -27.76 3.02
CA LYS A 241 4.16 -28.74 3.62
C LYS A 241 4.63 -29.74 2.57
N ASP A 242 5.87 -30.16 2.65
CA ASP A 242 6.52 -31.12 1.77
C ASP A 242 6.63 -30.67 0.29
N SER A 243 6.45 -29.37 -0.01
CA SER A 243 6.55 -28.81 -1.37
C SER A 243 7.99 -28.48 -1.80
N GLY A 244 8.97 -28.52 -0.92
CA GLY A 244 10.33 -28.08 -1.22
C GLY A 244 10.52 -26.56 -1.29
N LEU A 245 9.45 -25.78 -1.11
CA LEU A 245 9.49 -24.31 -1.08
C LEU A 245 10.03 -23.81 0.27
N SER A 246 10.54 -22.57 0.29
CA SER A 246 11.10 -21.94 1.48
C SER A 246 10.72 -20.45 1.58
N TYR A 247 11.10 -19.83 2.70
CA TYR A 247 11.05 -18.38 2.83
C TYR A 247 12.10 -17.77 1.90
N PRO A 248 11.73 -16.90 0.95
CA PRO A 248 12.69 -16.35 0.00
C PRO A 248 13.66 -15.36 0.64
N GLU A 249 14.89 -15.33 0.14
CA GLU A 249 15.85 -14.29 0.49
C GLU A 249 15.62 -13.03 -0.32
N PHE A 250 15.51 -11.89 0.38
CA PHE A 250 15.30 -10.59 -0.27
C PHE A 250 16.62 -9.86 -0.46
N THR A 251 16.83 -9.37 -1.67
CA THR A 251 17.98 -8.52 -1.98
C THR A 251 17.71 -7.09 -1.54
N VAL A 252 18.65 -6.50 -0.81
CA VAL A 252 18.55 -5.09 -0.40
C VAL A 252 18.78 -4.21 -1.63
N ALA A 253 17.83 -3.32 -1.92
CA ALA A 253 17.96 -2.29 -2.95
C ALA A 253 18.72 -1.10 -2.36
N GLU A 254 19.80 -0.70 -3.02
CA GLU A 254 20.56 0.50 -2.67
C GLU A 254 20.07 1.68 -3.51
N THR A 255 19.97 2.85 -2.89
CA THR A 255 19.64 4.10 -3.58
C THR A 255 20.32 5.27 -2.87
N ASN A 256 20.76 6.25 -3.65
CA ASN A 256 21.29 7.52 -3.17
C ASN A 256 20.21 8.62 -3.15
N ALA A 257 18.97 8.28 -3.52
CA ALA A 257 17.87 9.24 -3.53
C ALA A 257 17.47 9.65 -2.10
N VAL A 258 17.00 10.87 -1.98
CA VAL A 258 16.45 11.43 -0.74
C VAL A 258 14.96 11.68 -0.91
N VAL A 259 14.26 11.88 0.20
CA VAL A 259 12.79 12.02 0.19
C VAL A 259 12.32 13.20 -0.67
N SER A 260 13.09 14.28 -0.74
CA SER A 260 12.81 15.45 -1.61
C SER A 260 12.77 15.10 -3.09
N ASP A 261 13.44 14.04 -3.54
CA ASP A 261 13.38 13.57 -4.91
C ASP A 261 11.97 13.09 -5.32
N LEU A 262 11.14 12.71 -4.34
CA LEU A 262 9.74 12.37 -4.56
C LEU A 262 8.85 13.60 -4.75
N LEU A 263 9.30 14.79 -4.30
CA LEU A 263 8.48 15.98 -4.15
C LEU A 263 8.84 17.10 -5.14
N CYS A 264 10.05 17.07 -5.71
CA CYS A 264 10.67 18.20 -6.41
C CYS A 264 9.90 18.68 -7.65
N ASP A 265 9.18 17.79 -8.35
CA ASP A 265 8.41 18.11 -9.56
C ASP A 265 6.93 18.40 -9.28
N LEU A 266 6.50 18.33 -8.01
CA LEU A 266 5.17 18.73 -7.59
C LEU A 266 5.13 20.25 -7.36
N PRO A 267 4.03 20.93 -7.76
CA PRO A 267 3.88 22.37 -7.53
C PRO A 267 3.92 22.72 -6.05
N SER A 268 4.60 23.81 -5.70
CA SER A 268 4.52 24.38 -4.35
C SER A 268 3.11 24.86 -4.06
N LEU A 269 2.63 24.58 -2.83
CA LEU A 269 1.29 24.91 -2.38
C LEU A 269 1.33 25.66 -1.05
N THR A 270 0.43 26.63 -0.90
CA THR A 270 0.08 27.19 0.40
C THR A 270 -1.13 26.43 1.01
N PRO A 271 -1.36 26.53 2.33
CA PRO A 271 -2.51 25.89 2.98
C PRO A 271 -3.84 26.18 2.26
N GLY A 272 -4.63 25.13 2.02
CA GLY A 272 -5.92 25.21 1.34
C GLY A 272 -5.87 25.29 -0.18
N LYS A 273 -4.70 25.44 -0.81
CA LYS A 273 -4.57 25.50 -2.27
C LYS A 273 -4.30 24.12 -2.85
N GLY A 274 -4.52 23.98 -4.16
CA GLY A 274 -4.27 22.76 -4.90
C GLY A 274 -3.75 23.05 -6.31
N ALA A 275 -3.22 22.02 -6.96
CA ALA A 275 -2.78 22.04 -8.34
C ALA A 275 -3.19 20.77 -9.08
N SER A 276 -3.48 20.89 -10.39
CA SER A 276 -3.85 19.80 -11.29
C SER A 276 -2.84 19.57 -12.42
N SER A 277 -1.73 20.32 -12.42
CA SER A 277 -0.63 20.18 -13.39
C SER A 277 0.68 20.11 -12.63
N TYR A 278 1.64 19.36 -13.14
CA TYR A 278 2.99 19.31 -12.59
C TYR A 278 3.71 20.65 -12.74
N SER A 279 4.73 20.87 -11.92
CA SER A 279 5.62 22.03 -12.07
C SER A 279 6.48 21.93 -13.33
N ASN A 280 7.18 23.00 -13.65
CA ASN A 280 8.18 23.00 -14.75
C ASN A 280 9.53 22.37 -14.33
N VAL A 281 9.66 21.95 -13.06
CA VAL A 281 10.84 21.23 -12.60
C VAL A 281 10.76 19.78 -13.11
N PRO A 282 11.82 19.25 -13.72
CA PRO A 282 11.84 17.85 -14.15
C PRO A 282 11.66 16.89 -12.97
N ALA A 283 10.98 15.79 -13.21
CA ALA A 283 10.92 14.71 -12.22
C ALA A 283 12.33 14.13 -11.99
N SER A 284 12.64 13.75 -10.77
CA SER A 284 13.92 13.12 -10.43
C SER A 284 14.11 11.79 -11.15
N SER A 285 15.37 11.36 -11.31
CA SER A 285 15.69 10.04 -11.85
C SER A 285 15.01 8.93 -11.04
N TYR A 286 14.99 9.05 -9.72
CA TYR A 286 14.34 8.08 -8.84
C TYR A 286 12.83 7.90 -9.17
N VAL A 287 12.10 8.99 -9.33
CA VAL A 287 10.66 8.96 -9.66
C VAL A 287 10.39 8.28 -11.00
N LEU A 288 11.26 8.55 -12.00
CA LEU A 288 11.13 7.99 -13.36
C LEU A 288 11.55 6.51 -13.42
N GLU A 289 12.68 6.15 -12.86
CA GLU A 289 13.24 4.78 -12.85
C GLU A 289 12.32 3.79 -12.14
N HIS A 290 11.70 4.23 -11.04
CA HIS A 290 10.72 3.40 -10.31
C HIS A 290 9.30 3.51 -10.86
N SER A 291 9.10 4.20 -11.99
CA SER A 291 7.78 4.38 -12.62
C SER A 291 6.72 4.95 -11.66
N ILE A 292 7.16 5.78 -10.71
CA ILE A 292 6.25 6.52 -9.82
C ILE A 292 5.52 7.58 -10.66
N ARG A 293 6.21 8.21 -11.62
CA ARG A 293 5.63 9.11 -12.62
C ARG A 293 6.04 8.70 -14.02
N THR A 294 5.11 8.79 -14.96
CA THR A 294 5.33 8.64 -16.39
C THR A 294 4.95 9.93 -17.12
N ALA A 295 5.32 10.04 -18.40
CA ALA A 295 5.02 11.24 -19.21
C ALA A 295 3.51 11.46 -19.40
N ASP A 296 2.72 10.41 -19.38
CA ASP A 296 1.27 10.45 -19.62
C ASP A 296 0.45 10.73 -18.35
N ASP A 297 1.07 10.73 -17.16
CA ASP A 297 0.35 10.85 -15.91
C ASP A 297 -0.27 12.24 -15.72
N VAL A 298 -1.44 12.24 -15.13
CA VAL A 298 -2.20 13.44 -14.74
C VAL A 298 -2.04 13.66 -13.25
N LEU A 299 -1.67 14.87 -12.84
CA LEU A 299 -1.55 15.21 -11.41
C LEU A 299 -2.93 15.25 -10.76
N THR A 300 -3.13 14.38 -9.78
CA THR A 300 -4.34 14.30 -8.97
C THR A 300 -4.00 14.27 -7.49
N HIS A 301 -4.98 14.55 -6.62
CA HIS A 301 -4.82 14.49 -5.16
C HIS A 301 -3.75 15.43 -4.58
N HIS A 302 -3.30 16.42 -5.36
CA HIS A 302 -2.34 17.41 -4.91
C HIS A 302 -3.06 18.68 -4.43
N GLN A 303 -3.72 18.55 -3.27
CA GLN A 303 -4.44 19.62 -2.61
C GLN A 303 -4.05 19.68 -1.13
N ALA A 304 -3.54 20.83 -0.71
CA ALA A 304 -3.15 21.09 0.67
C ALA A 304 -4.38 21.17 1.59
N ARG A 305 -4.18 20.73 2.82
CA ARG A 305 -5.15 20.92 3.89
C ARG A 305 -5.23 22.41 4.27
N GLN A 306 -6.40 22.87 4.61
CA GLN A 306 -6.53 24.16 5.30
C GLN A 306 -5.93 24.04 6.70
N ASN A 307 -4.98 24.90 7.02
CA ASN A 307 -4.35 24.98 8.36
C ASN A 307 -4.77 26.28 9.05
N THR A 308 -4.82 26.27 10.36
CA THR A 308 -5.04 27.49 11.15
C THR A 308 -3.77 28.34 11.18
N GLU A 309 -3.89 29.64 11.44
CA GLU A 309 -2.71 30.51 11.62
C GLU A 309 -1.77 30.03 12.73
N ARG A 310 -2.34 29.45 13.80
CA ARG A 310 -1.55 28.81 14.85
C ARG A 310 -0.74 27.63 14.33
N ASP A 311 -1.36 26.72 13.55
CA ASP A 311 -0.68 25.56 13.00
C ASP A 311 0.46 25.98 12.06
N ILE A 312 0.22 27.02 11.24
CA ILE A 312 1.23 27.60 10.33
C ILE A 312 2.45 28.11 11.12
N LYS A 313 2.23 28.84 12.24
CA LYS A 313 3.31 29.31 13.11
C LYS A 313 4.11 28.15 13.73
N ILE A 314 3.43 27.09 14.15
CA ILE A 314 4.08 25.89 14.71
C ILE A 314 4.86 25.15 13.61
N TYR A 315 4.29 24.99 12.41
CA TYR A 315 4.94 24.33 11.31
C TYR A 315 6.21 25.06 10.87
N LYS A 316 6.14 26.39 10.74
CA LYS A 316 7.32 27.22 10.47
C LYS A 316 8.44 26.93 11.46
N LYS A 317 8.13 26.99 12.76
CA LYS A 317 9.12 26.69 13.81
C LYS A 317 9.67 25.24 13.73
N ALA A 318 8.81 24.28 13.41
CA ALA A 318 9.25 22.89 13.27
C ALA A 318 10.20 22.71 12.08
N ILE A 319 9.92 23.36 10.94
CA ILE A 319 10.77 23.31 9.73
C ILE A 319 12.10 24.05 9.99
N GLU A 320 12.07 25.22 10.62
CA GLU A 320 13.29 25.96 11.00
C GLU A 320 14.22 25.11 11.88
N LEU A 321 13.67 24.45 12.91
CA LEU A 321 14.45 23.55 13.78
C LEU A 321 15.02 22.34 13.03
N TRP A 322 14.27 21.80 12.07
CA TRP A 322 14.75 20.71 11.25
C TRP A 322 15.89 21.16 10.33
N ASN A 323 15.72 22.28 9.65
CA ASN A 323 16.73 22.82 8.72
C ASN A 323 18.01 23.28 9.44
N ASP A 324 17.91 23.73 10.72
CA ASP A 324 19.06 24.17 11.55
C ASP A 324 19.79 23.02 12.27
N GLY A 325 19.59 21.76 11.88
CA GLY A 325 20.36 20.66 12.47
C GLY A 325 19.52 19.44 12.84
N HIS A 326 18.48 19.15 12.07
CA HIS A 326 17.63 17.97 12.17
C HIS A 326 16.98 17.78 13.56
N LYS A 327 16.71 18.92 14.24
CA LYS A 327 16.08 18.93 15.57
C LYS A 327 14.56 18.80 15.43
N ARG A 328 13.97 17.90 16.19
CA ARG A 328 12.51 17.76 16.26
C ARG A 328 11.94 18.75 17.26
N LEU A 329 10.85 19.42 16.89
CA LEU A 329 10.12 20.30 17.80
C LEU A 329 9.50 19.48 18.94
N ASN A 330 9.88 19.83 20.18
CA ASN A 330 9.18 19.33 21.36
C ASN A 330 7.98 20.26 21.64
N TYR A 331 6.79 19.68 21.77
CA TYR A 331 5.56 20.42 22.05
C TYR A 331 5.66 21.27 23.32
N ASN A 332 6.40 20.83 24.32
CA ASN A 332 6.57 21.54 25.56
C ASN A 332 7.42 22.83 25.45
N ASP A 333 8.21 22.96 24.38
CA ASP A 333 9.05 24.12 24.10
C ASP A 333 8.29 25.23 23.35
N LEU A 334 7.04 24.96 22.96
CA LEU A 334 6.19 25.95 22.35
C LEU A 334 5.78 27.02 23.39
N PRO A 335 5.61 28.29 22.98
CA PRO A 335 5.04 29.30 23.84
C PRO A 335 3.58 28.96 24.24
N PRO A 336 3.11 29.41 25.41
CA PRO A 336 1.80 29.03 25.97
C PRO A 336 0.63 29.25 25.01
N GLU A 337 0.64 30.33 24.24
CA GLU A 337 -0.41 30.71 23.29
C GLU A 337 -0.55 29.76 22.11
N LEU A 338 0.48 28.97 21.80
CA LEU A 338 0.46 27.96 20.78
C LEU A 338 0.08 26.56 21.31
N LYS A 339 0.03 26.39 22.63
CA LYS A 339 -0.29 25.12 23.28
C LYS A 339 -1.80 24.96 23.48
N THR A 340 -2.40 23.93 22.89
CA THR A 340 -3.83 23.63 23.03
C THR A 340 -4.11 22.25 23.61
N HIS A 341 -3.13 21.34 23.57
CA HIS A 341 -3.30 20.00 24.10
C HIS A 341 -2.97 19.94 25.57
N LYS A 342 -3.85 19.32 26.36
CA LYS A 342 -3.64 19.09 27.78
C LYS A 342 -2.54 18.06 28.09
N ASN A 343 -2.29 17.13 27.14
CA ASN A 343 -1.27 16.10 27.29
C ASN A 343 0.12 16.67 26.95
N THR A 344 0.96 16.80 27.96
CA THR A 344 2.34 17.27 27.86
C THR A 344 3.38 16.19 28.18
N THR A 345 2.95 14.97 28.51
CA THR A 345 3.83 13.85 28.89
C THR A 345 4.06 12.84 27.79
N SER A 346 3.10 12.67 26.88
CA SER A 346 3.22 11.77 25.73
C SER A 346 2.95 12.50 24.43
N PHE A 347 3.50 11.98 23.33
CA PHE A 347 3.40 12.59 22.00
C PHE A 347 3.91 14.05 21.98
N THR A 348 4.97 14.33 22.71
CA THR A 348 5.60 15.66 22.75
C THR A 348 6.25 16.02 21.41
N ASP A 349 6.50 15.04 20.53
CA ASP A 349 7.03 15.17 19.17
C ASP A 349 5.93 15.19 18.07
N ARG A 350 4.71 15.61 18.42
CA ARG A 350 3.53 15.54 17.52
C ARG A 350 3.61 16.40 16.26
N PHE A 351 4.48 17.38 16.23
CA PHE A 351 4.73 18.21 15.05
C PHE A 351 6.03 17.76 14.37
N LYS A 352 5.89 16.84 13.40
CA LYS A 352 7.04 16.25 12.70
C LYS A 352 7.12 16.73 11.27
N VAL A 353 8.30 17.21 10.91
CA VAL A 353 8.65 17.47 9.51
C VAL A 353 8.96 16.13 8.86
N VAL A 354 8.52 15.95 7.61
CA VAL A 354 8.96 14.86 6.74
C VAL A 354 10.44 15.11 6.41
N GLU A 355 11.28 14.13 6.67
CA GLU A 355 12.73 14.21 6.53
C GLU A 355 13.13 14.30 5.03
N GLY A 356 13.06 15.51 4.46
CA GLY A 356 13.20 15.71 3.01
C GLY A 356 14.60 15.44 2.47
N ASP A 357 15.63 15.79 3.22
CA ASP A 357 17.04 15.63 2.92
C ASP A 357 17.64 14.30 3.38
N ASP A 358 16.85 13.47 4.06
CA ASP A 358 17.25 12.12 4.47
C ASP A 358 16.91 11.07 3.39
N ALA A 359 17.63 9.97 3.39
CA ALA A 359 17.37 8.82 2.53
C ALA A 359 15.99 8.18 2.78
N CYS A 360 15.43 8.35 3.96
CA CYS A 360 14.13 7.80 4.33
C CYS A 360 13.42 8.65 5.37
N CYS A 361 12.17 8.99 5.13
CA CYS A 361 11.33 9.60 6.15
C CYS A 361 10.76 8.56 7.14
N HIS A 362 10.13 9.07 8.21
CA HIS A 362 9.38 8.23 9.14
C HIS A 362 8.13 7.61 8.51
N THR A 363 7.61 6.57 9.16
CA THR A 363 6.47 5.78 8.63
C THR A 363 5.21 6.62 8.44
N VAL A 364 4.67 6.64 7.20
CA VAL A 364 3.35 7.20 6.89
C VAL A 364 2.26 6.31 7.49
N LEU A 365 1.42 6.91 8.33
CA LEU A 365 0.35 6.23 9.06
C LEU A 365 -1.03 6.73 8.65
N ALA A 366 -2.07 5.92 8.82
CA ALA A 366 -3.46 6.30 8.61
C ALA A 366 -3.89 7.52 9.45
N HIS A 367 -3.19 7.79 10.56
CA HIS A 367 -3.41 8.95 11.41
C HIS A 367 -3.22 10.30 10.68
N LEU A 368 -2.49 10.33 9.57
CA LEU A 368 -2.38 11.49 8.67
C LEU A 368 -3.77 12.02 8.23
N SER A 369 -4.79 11.17 8.22
CA SER A 369 -6.18 11.55 7.94
C SER A 369 -6.76 12.58 8.91
N LYS A 370 -6.24 12.67 10.15
CA LYS A 370 -6.76 13.55 11.20
C LYS A 370 -6.32 15.02 11.02
N ASP A 371 -5.13 15.37 11.45
CA ASP A 371 -4.63 16.75 11.47
C ASP A 371 -3.41 17.00 10.59
N GLY A 372 -2.61 15.97 10.31
CA GLY A 372 -1.41 16.05 9.49
C GLY A 372 -0.17 16.57 10.22
N HIS A 373 -0.25 16.83 11.52
CA HIS A 373 0.84 17.39 12.29
C HIS A 373 2.12 16.54 12.33
N TYR A 374 1.96 15.21 12.18
CA TYR A 374 3.09 14.28 12.07
C TYR A 374 3.76 14.26 10.70
N PHE A 375 3.27 15.04 9.72
CA PHE A 375 3.71 14.97 8.34
C PHE A 375 3.73 16.37 7.71
N ILE A 376 4.54 17.27 8.31
CA ILE A 376 4.73 18.64 7.84
C ILE A 376 5.64 18.59 6.62
N HIS A 377 5.28 19.30 5.54
CA HIS A 377 6.11 19.40 4.34
C HIS A 377 7.46 20.08 4.67
N PRO A 378 8.60 19.58 4.16
CA PRO A 378 9.92 20.06 4.54
C PRO A 378 10.25 21.47 4.04
N ASP A 379 9.60 21.93 2.99
CA ASP A 379 9.82 23.27 2.42
C ASP A 379 9.25 24.36 3.30
N ILE A 380 10.13 25.26 3.76
CA ILE A 380 9.80 26.36 4.68
C ILE A 380 8.78 27.35 4.09
N GLU A 381 8.71 27.48 2.76
CA GLU A 381 7.79 28.40 2.11
C GLU A 381 6.34 27.88 2.07
N GLN A 382 6.14 26.59 2.29
CA GLN A 382 4.83 25.96 2.15
C GLN A 382 4.03 25.87 3.45
N HIS A 383 4.65 25.81 4.61
CA HIS A 383 4.04 25.80 5.97
C HIS A 383 2.77 24.95 6.10
N ARG A 384 2.75 23.74 5.55
CA ARG A 384 1.58 22.86 5.50
C ARG A 384 1.93 21.40 5.78
N SER A 385 0.93 20.58 6.03
CA SER A 385 1.11 19.14 5.95
C SER A 385 1.14 18.66 4.52
N ILE A 386 1.71 17.46 4.31
CA ILE A 386 1.77 16.84 2.97
C ILE A 386 0.36 16.57 2.41
N THR A 387 0.26 16.57 1.08
CA THR A 387 -0.95 16.23 0.33
C THR A 387 -1.12 14.72 0.22
N VAL A 388 -2.27 14.28 -0.29
CA VAL A 388 -2.53 12.86 -0.59
C VAL A 388 -1.54 12.34 -1.64
N ARG A 389 -1.21 13.12 -2.68
CA ARG A 389 -0.24 12.74 -3.71
C ARG A 389 1.17 12.57 -3.15
N GLU A 390 1.61 13.49 -2.33
CA GLU A 390 2.91 13.41 -1.66
C GLU A 390 2.99 12.16 -0.75
N ALA A 391 1.97 11.92 0.05
CA ALA A 391 1.88 10.72 0.88
C ALA A 391 1.87 9.42 0.04
N ALA A 392 1.18 9.42 -1.11
CA ALA A 392 1.14 8.28 -2.01
C ALA A 392 2.53 7.99 -2.62
N ARG A 393 3.26 9.03 -3.04
CA ARG A 393 4.64 8.89 -3.56
C ARG A 393 5.61 8.38 -2.50
N ILE A 394 5.52 8.86 -1.25
CA ILE A 394 6.32 8.36 -0.13
C ILE A 394 6.03 6.88 0.12
N GLN A 395 4.79 6.43 -0.10
CA GLN A 395 4.40 5.03 -0.05
C GLN A 395 4.67 4.28 -1.37
N SER A 396 5.40 4.87 -2.31
CA SER A 396 5.75 4.31 -3.61
C SER A 396 4.55 3.94 -4.53
N PHE A 397 3.39 4.56 -4.34
CA PHE A 397 2.30 4.44 -5.31
C PHE A 397 2.61 5.25 -6.56
N PRO A 398 2.33 4.72 -7.77
CA PRO A 398 2.49 5.50 -8.99
C PRO A 398 1.46 6.64 -9.07
N ASP A 399 1.79 7.71 -9.79
CA ASP A 399 0.91 8.87 -9.97
C ASP A 399 -0.38 8.51 -10.73
N SER A 400 -0.34 7.48 -11.56
CA SER A 400 -1.52 6.86 -12.17
C SER A 400 -2.44 6.15 -11.17
N TYR A 401 -2.09 6.07 -9.89
CA TYR A 401 -2.96 5.48 -8.87
C TYR A 401 -3.96 6.51 -8.37
N TYR A 402 -5.24 6.28 -8.63
CA TYR A 402 -6.33 7.14 -8.20
C TYR A 402 -7.01 6.56 -6.96
N PHE A 403 -7.04 7.32 -5.87
CA PHE A 403 -7.70 6.93 -4.62
C PHE A 403 -9.10 7.50 -4.57
N GLU A 404 -10.10 6.65 -4.44
CA GLU A 404 -11.50 7.03 -4.36
C GLU A 404 -11.91 7.51 -2.97
N GLY A 405 -12.94 8.33 -2.93
CA GLY A 405 -13.54 8.83 -1.71
C GLY A 405 -12.96 10.17 -1.22
N PRO A 406 -13.40 10.65 -0.05
CA PRO A 406 -12.95 11.92 0.51
C PRO A 406 -11.48 11.83 0.96
N ARG A 407 -10.80 12.98 1.03
CA ARG A 407 -9.39 13.11 1.42
C ARG A 407 -9.02 12.31 2.68
N THR A 408 -9.88 12.30 3.69
CA THR A 408 -9.65 11.53 4.93
C THR A 408 -9.58 10.03 4.66
N SER A 409 -10.46 9.50 3.80
CA SER A 409 -10.41 8.10 3.37
C SER A 409 -9.17 7.81 2.54
N GLN A 410 -8.78 8.71 1.62
CA GLN A 410 -7.59 8.57 0.80
C GLN A 410 -6.31 8.44 1.66
N PHE A 411 -6.15 9.28 2.68
CA PHE A 411 -5.03 9.17 3.63
C PHE A 411 -5.06 7.85 4.43
N VAL A 412 -6.24 7.38 4.85
CA VAL A 412 -6.38 6.09 5.54
C VAL A 412 -5.95 4.94 4.63
N GLN A 413 -6.38 4.96 3.37
CA GLN A 413 -6.01 3.97 2.36
C GLN A 413 -4.48 3.91 2.18
N ILE A 414 -3.83 5.06 2.00
CA ILE A 414 -2.38 5.16 1.81
C ILE A 414 -1.63 4.73 3.08
N GLY A 415 -2.01 5.23 4.25
CA GLY A 415 -1.30 4.96 5.51
C GLY A 415 -1.37 3.50 5.96
N ASN A 416 -2.43 2.78 5.58
CA ASN A 416 -2.59 1.35 5.87
C ASN A 416 -1.91 0.45 4.84
N ALA A 417 -1.59 0.95 3.66
CA ALA A 417 -1.06 0.12 2.59
C ALA A 417 0.35 -0.42 2.85
N VAL A 418 0.65 -1.58 2.30
CA VAL A 418 2.03 -2.01 2.03
C VAL A 418 2.54 -1.23 0.82
N PRO A 419 3.73 -0.63 0.87
CA PRO A 419 4.29 0.08 -0.28
C PRO A 419 4.39 -0.83 -1.52
N PRO A 420 3.88 -0.42 -2.70
CA PRO A 420 3.94 -1.24 -3.91
C PRO A 420 5.34 -1.72 -4.30
N MET A 421 6.39 -0.92 -4.12
CA MET A 421 7.77 -1.35 -4.41
C MET A 421 8.23 -2.47 -3.46
N MET A 422 7.91 -2.39 -2.17
CA MET A 422 8.18 -3.47 -1.22
C MET A 422 7.40 -4.73 -1.60
N ALA A 423 6.12 -4.58 -1.92
CA ALA A 423 5.26 -5.68 -2.34
C ALA A 423 5.76 -6.34 -3.63
N LYS A 424 6.27 -5.55 -4.59
CA LYS A 424 6.87 -6.03 -5.83
C LYS A 424 8.11 -6.87 -5.56
N GLY A 425 9.04 -6.38 -4.73
CA GLY A 425 10.26 -7.14 -4.39
C GLY A 425 9.93 -8.47 -3.69
N ILE A 426 8.93 -8.50 -2.80
CA ILE A 426 8.43 -9.74 -2.19
C ILE A 426 7.85 -10.67 -3.26
N ALA A 427 7.00 -10.14 -4.15
CA ALA A 427 6.33 -10.94 -5.17
C ALA A 427 7.30 -11.51 -6.21
N GLU A 428 8.32 -10.77 -6.62
CA GLU A 428 9.36 -11.24 -7.53
C GLU A 428 10.08 -12.47 -6.96
N LYS A 429 10.45 -12.45 -5.68
CA LYS A 429 11.10 -13.58 -5.01
C LYS A 429 10.16 -14.77 -4.83
N ILE A 430 8.88 -14.54 -4.54
CA ILE A 430 7.86 -15.61 -4.52
C ILE A 430 7.69 -16.23 -5.91
N ALA A 431 7.72 -15.41 -6.98
CA ALA A 431 7.63 -15.94 -8.34
C ALA A 431 8.86 -16.78 -8.72
N GLU A 432 10.06 -16.41 -8.24
CA GLU A 432 11.28 -17.23 -8.41
C GLU A 432 11.13 -18.59 -7.72
N GLU A 433 10.73 -18.63 -6.43
CA GLU A 433 10.48 -19.86 -5.68
C GLU A 433 9.46 -20.75 -6.39
N LEU A 434 8.31 -20.21 -6.78
CA LEU A 434 7.25 -20.97 -7.45
C LEU A 434 7.64 -21.52 -8.83
N ARG A 435 8.67 -20.98 -9.47
CA ARG A 435 9.18 -21.46 -10.77
C ARG A 435 10.32 -22.47 -10.63
N GLN A 436 11.03 -22.51 -9.51
CA GLN A 436 12.13 -23.45 -9.27
C GLN A 436 11.65 -24.87 -8.93
N GLU A 437 10.41 -25.02 -8.45
CA GLU A 437 9.79 -26.31 -8.06
C GLU A 437 9.52 -27.27 -9.27
N ARG A 438 10.07 -27.00 -10.44
CA ARG A 438 9.88 -27.82 -11.65
C ARG A 438 11.06 -28.82 -11.86
#